data_05a9873ceffa2e5278efc72f6afe0710
#
_entry.id   05a9873ceffa2e5278efc72f6afe0710
#
_cell.length_a   1.000
_cell.length_b   1.000
_cell.length_c   1.000
_cell.angle_alpha   90.00
_cell.angle_beta   90.00
_cell.angle_gamma   90.00
#
_symmetry.space_group_name_H-M   'P 1'
#
loop_
_entity.id
_entity.type
_entity.pdbx_description
1 polymer ?
#
loop_
_entity_poly.entity_id
_entity_poly.type
_entity_poly.pdbx_seq_one_letter_code
_entity_poly.pdbx_strand_id
1 'polypeptide(L)'
;METNYAQQMLDALSSGQLDDAKKFFAQSLRKDSDDLIYSLAEELYALGFLNQSRRAYKKLLEKYPDEDELRTALADIAIEDGEIDEAQDYLAQIKPDSPSYLQALLVKADVYQSEGLTESAEHSLLQAERISPDEDVIQFALAEFYYANQSYPKAIPRYRALLKKGKREISRVDIVARIGMAYAQVGNYEHAVGYLEQIKPEQMTLDTRFQLAVLYQENKRTREAIDLFNGVLEVDPKYTSIYPILGQAYEQEQQLEDAYRVYQEGLAQDETNTVLYRLAGLAAEKLGDDAKAKAYYQNALALDDTDVTSIIILSALLLKKREFEADIQLLEKHIQEDVIDPEFYWHLARAYYQEGKEDQATKYWEMALPFFQENTSFLRDIIDWYHEEGERQGEIDMMVRYLNIEPEDADMQMRLENAKY
;
A
#
# COMPACT_ATOMS: atom_id res chain seq x y z
N MET A 1 39.96 -10.89 41.48
CA MET A 1 38.79 -10.68 40.61
C MET A 1 39.28 -9.77 39.48
N GLU A 2 39.40 -10.26 38.27
CA GLU A 2 39.67 -9.39 37.13
C GLU A 2 38.52 -8.40 37.00
N THR A 3 38.86 -7.14 36.97
CA THR A 3 37.88 -6.06 36.81
C THR A 3 37.35 -6.12 35.38
N ASN A 4 36.09 -6.55 35.18
CA ASN A 4 35.42 -6.59 33.89
C ASN A 4 34.85 -5.19 33.59
N TYR A 5 35.60 -4.35 32.87
CA TYR A 5 35.18 -3.00 32.49
C TYR A 5 34.11 -3.03 31.39
N ALA A 6 34.09 -4.07 30.56
CA ALA A 6 33.03 -4.29 29.56
C ALA A 6 31.67 -4.39 30.25
N GLN A 7 31.55 -5.23 31.29
CA GLN A 7 30.30 -5.34 32.03
C GLN A 7 29.92 -4.03 32.74
N GLN A 8 30.87 -3.33 33.33
CA GLN A 8 30.61 -2.03 33.97
C GLN A 8 30.10 -0.98 32.96
N MET A 9 30.60 -1.02 31.73
CA MET A 9 30.07 -0.17 30.68
C MET A 9 28.61 -0.48 30.36
N LEU A 10 28.24 -1.75 30.16
CA LEU A 10 26.87 -2.18 29.86
C LEU A 10 25.91 -1.84 31.01
N ASP A 11 26.37 -2.04 32.28
CA ASP A 11 25.59 -1.66 33.48
C ASP A 11 25.34 -0.14 33.56
N ALA A 12 26.37 0.66 33.22
CA ALA A 12 26.28 2.12 33.17
C ALA A 12 25.33 2.59 32.05
N LEU A 13 25.35 1.94 30.87
CA LEU A 13 24.41 2.22 29.77
C LEU A 13 22.97 1.91 30.18
N SER A 14 22.72 0.75 30.77
CA SER A 14 21.39 0.36 31.23
C SER A 14 20.83 1.29 32.32
N SER A 15 21.73 1.90 33.11
CA SER A 15 21.38 2.88 34.16
C SER A 15 21.33 4.34 33.66
N GLY A 16 21.55 4.59 32.35
CA GLY A 16 21.56 5.93 31.75
C GLY A 16 22.79 6.80 32.13
N GLN A 17 23.84 6.21 32.70
CA GLN A 17 25.08 6.90 33.15
C GLN A 17 26.10 7.01 32.00
N LEU A 18 25.79 7.83 31.00
CA LEU A 18 26.54 7.89 29.73
C LEU A 18 28.02 8.31 29.93
N ASP A 19 28.31 9.18 30.86
CA ASP A 19 29.69 9.61 31.10
C ASP A 19 30.56 8.54 31.76
N ASP A 20 30.00 7.74 32.64
CA ASP A 20 30.70 6.62 33.23
C ASP A 20 30.84 5.47 32.23
N ALA A 21 29.81 5.22 31.39
CA ALA A 21 29.89 4.27 30.29
C ALA A 21 31.08 4.61 29.34
N LYS A 22 31.26 5.88 28.97
CA LYS A 22 32.43 6.32 28.15
C LYS A 22 33.75 6.05 28.84
N LYS A 23 33.87 6.27 30.15
CA LYS A 23 35.09 5.96 30.92
C LYS A 23 35.37 4.47 30.96
N PHE A 24 34.32 3.65 31.26
CA PHE A 24 34.47 2.20 31.30
C PHE A 24 34.81 1.62 29.93
N PHE A 25 34.24 2.13 28.85
CA PHE A 25 34.65 1.75 27.49
C PHE A 25 36.13 1.98 27.23
N ALA A 26 36.62 3.16 27.55
CA ALA A 26 38.06 3.46 27.38
C ALA A 26 38.97 2.58 28.26
N GLN A 27 38.46 2.14 29.43
CA GLN A 27 39.19 1.22 30.29
C GLN A 27 39.14 -0.23 29.79
N SER A 28 37.97 -0.67 29.30
CA SER A 28 37.82 -1.98 28.67
C SER A 28 38.79 -2.15 27.50
N LEU A 29 38.81 -1.21 26.56
CA LEU A 29 39.76 -1.25 25.46
C LEU A 29 41.24 -1.33 25.87
N ARG A 30 41.60 -0.93 27.09
CA ARG A 30 43.00 -0.93 27.56
C ARG A 30 43.38 -2.11 28.43
N LYS A 31 42.40 -2.68 29.15
CA LYS A 31 42.68 -3.57 30.29
C LYS A 31 41.95 -4.90 30.23
N ASP A 32 40.82 -4.97 29.55
CA ASP A 32 40.08 -6.22 29.41
C ASP A 32 40.77 -7.15 28.39
N SER A 33 40.45 -8.45 28.48
CA SER A 33 40.91 -9.42 27.50
C SER A 33 40.28 -9.18 26.15
N ASP A 34 40.91 -9.68 25.07
CA ASP A 34 40.38 -9.54 23.70
C ASP A 34 39.01 -10.18 23.57
N ASP A 35 38.73 -11.32 24.23
CA ASP A 35 37.43 -11.96 24.25
C ASP A 35 36.34 -11.07 24.88
N LEU A 36 36.66 -10.36 25.96
CA LEU A 36 35.74 -9.41 26.59
C LEU A 36 35.49 -8.18 25.70
N ILE A 37 36.54 -7.71 24.98
CA ILE A 37 36.40 -6.59 24.03
C ILE A 37 35.56 -7.03 22.84
N TYR A 38 35.72 -8.26 22.36
CA TYR A 38 34.92 -8.81 21.27
C TYR A 38 33.45 -8.92 21.67
N SER A 39 33.15 -9.57 22.82
CA SER A 39 31.76 -9.66 23.32
C SER A 39 31.13 -8.29 23.59
N LEU A 40 31.93 -7.32 24.08
CA LEU A 40 31.45 -5.95 24.25
C LEU A 40 31.09 -5.30 22.90
N ALA A 41 31.90 -5.54 21.87
CA ALA A 41 31.64 -4.99 20.53
C ALA A 41 30.34 -5.55 19.94
N GLU A 42 30.04 -6.86 20.10
CA GLU A 42 28.80 -7.49 19.71
C GLU A 42 27.57 -6.88 20.43
N GLU A 43 27.66 -6.76 21.76
CA GLU A 43 26.57 -6.18 22.56
C GLU A 43 26.31 -4.70 22.18
N LEU A 44 27.36 -3.93 21.96
CA LEU A 44 27.27 -2.54 21.54
C LEU A 44 26.65 -2.40 20.15
N TYR A 45 26.96 -3.31 19.24
CA TYR A 45 26.30 -3.39 17.94
C TYR A 45 24.80 -3.65 18.08
N ALA A 46 24.45 -4.67 18.85
CA ALA A 46 23.06 -5.04 19.10
C ALA A 46 22.23 -3.92 19.78
N LEU A 47 22.89 -3.07 20.58
CA LEU A 47 22.30 -1.90 21.25
C LEU A 47 22.30 -0.63 20.37
N GLY A 48 22.83 -0.67 19.14
CA GLY A 48 22.91 0.47 18.24
C GLY A 48 24.05 1.46 18.52
N PHE A 49 25.01 1.12 19.39
CA PHE A 49 26.19 1.94 19.66
C PHE A 49 27.28 1.68 18.62
N LEU A 50 26.98 1.92 17.34
CA LEU A 50 27.79 1.56 16.17
C LEU A 50 29.23 2.12 16.27
N ASN A 51 29.38 3.38 16.64
CA ASN A 51 30.71 4.02 16.77
C ASN A 51 31.62 3.35 17.80
N GLN A 52 31.06 2.92 18.93
CA GLN A 52 31.80 2.23 19.98
C GLN A 52 32.18 0.80 19.56
N SER A 53 31.21 0.09 18.98
CA SER A 53 31.42 -1.25 18.41
C SER A 53 32.51 -1.23 17.35
N ARG A 54 32.46 -0.32 16.39
CA ARG A 54 33.48 -0.11 15.35
C ARG A 54 34.88 0.10 15.95
N ARG A 55 34.99 0.94 16.98
CA ARG A 55 36.28 1.19 17.65
C ARG A 55 36.82 -0.05 18.34
N ALA A 56 35.97 -0.88 18.92
CA ALA A 56 36.40 -2.11 19.57
C ALA A 56 36.87 -3.13 18.53
N TYR A 57 36.11 -3.35 17.46
CA TYR A 57 36.51 -4.24 16.35
C TYR A 57 37.75 -3.76 15.61
N LYS A 58 37.89 -2.46 15.30
CA LYS A 58 39.13 -1.91 14.69
C LYS A 58 40.36 -2.18 15.54
N LYS A 59 40.25 -2.01 16.86
CA LYS A 59 41.34 -2.33 17.77
C LYS A 59 41.73 -3.81 17.76
N LEU A 60 40.74 -4.71 17.70
CA LEU A 60 41.01 -6.13 17.60
C LEU A 60 41.64 -6.48 16.24
N LEU A 61 41.16 -5.89 15.14
CA LEU A 61 41.68 -6.10 13.80
C LEU A 61 43.14 -5.61 13.66
N GLU A 62 43.52 -4.51 14.34
CA GLU A 62 44.93 -4.06 14.41
C GLU A 62 45.84 -5.11 15.04
N LYS A 63 45.32 -5.86 16.02
CA LYS A 63 46.05 -6.92 16.72
C LYS A 63 46.02 -8.25 15.97
N TYR A 64 44.92 -8.54 15.31
CA TYR A 64 44.62 -9.78 14.59
C TYR A 64 44.27 -9.49 13.12
N PRO A 65 45.24 -9.06 12.30
CA PRO A 65 44.98 -8.59 10.95
C PRO A 65 44.54 -9.69 9.97
N ASP A 66 44.65 -10.95 10.33
CA ASP A 66 44.18 -12.09 9.52
C ASP A 66 42.82 -12.63 9.96
N GLU A 67 42.14 -11.99 10.94
CA GLU A 67 40.85 -12.40 11.45
C GLU A 67 39.71 -11.80 10.62
N ASP A 68 39.24 -12.56 9.63
CA ASP A 68 38.22 -12.11 8.67
C ASP A 68 36.84 -11.92 9.29
N GLU A 69 36.57 -12.54 10.45
CA GLU A 69 35.30 -12.33 11.20
C GLU A 69 35.17 -10.88 11.66
N LEU A 70 36.29 -10.27 12.08
CA LEU A 70 36.34 -8.85 12.45
C LEU A 70 36.08 -7.93 11.24
N ARG A 71 36.50 -8.33 10.03
CA ARG A 71 36.22 -7.59 8.80
C ARG A 71 34.77 -7.66 8.43
N THR A 72 34.13 -8.83 8.55
CA THR A 72 32.68 -8.95 8.30
C THR A 72 31.87 -8.10 9.26
N ALA A 73 32.19 -8.12 10.57
CA ALA A 73 31.51 -7.30 11.56
C ALA A 73 31.70 -5.77 11.30
N LEU A 74 32.90 -5.36 10.86
CA LEU A 74 33.16 -3.97 10.47
C LEU A 74 32.44 -3.56 9.19
N ALA A 75 32.24 -4.48 8.23
CA ALA A 75 31.48 -4.24 7.03
C ALA A 75 29.97 -4.07 7.36
N ASP A 76 29.40 -4.90 8.25
CA ASP A 76 28.04 -4.76 8.72
C ASP A 76 27.80 -3.39 9.38
N ILE A 77 28.70 -2.96 10.24
CA ILE A 77 28.64 -1.63 10.89
C ILE A 77 28.74 -0.50 9.84
N ALA A 78 29.61 -0.66 8.84
CA ALA A 78 29.76 0.36 7.79
C ALA A 78 28.48 0.49 6.93
N ILE A 79 27.78 -0.62 6.66
CA ILE A 79 26.48 -0.62 5.95
C ILE A 79 25.44 0.16 6.76
N GLU A 80 25.31 -0.12 8.05
CA GLU A 80 24.33 0.57 8.92
C GLU A 80 24.62 2.07 9.07
N ASP A 81 25.89 2.47 9.02
CA ASP A 81 26.29 3.89 9.02
C ASP A 81 26.22 4.54 7.62
N GLY A 82 25.87 3.79 6.56
CA GLY A 82 25.82 4.27 5.18
C GLY A 82 27.18 4.44 4.50
N GLU A 83 28.24 3.91 5.09
CA GLU A 83 29.62 4.00 4.58
C GLU A 83 29.94 2.80 3.66
N ILE A 84 29.23 2.73 2.53
CA ILE A 84 29.24 1.57 1.63
C ILE A 84 30.63 1.27 1.06
N ASP A 85 31.40 2.29 0.71
CA ASP A 85 32.79 2.10 0.21
C ASP A 85 33.70 1.41 1.26
N GLU A 86 33.56 1.79 2.56
CA GLU A 86 34.30 1.17 3.64
C GLU A 86 33.87 -0.31 3.82
N ALA A 87 32.59 -0.61 3.70
CA ALA A 87 32.09 -1.99 3.75
C ALA A 87 32.68 -2.84 2.63
N GLN A 88 32.68 -2.32 1.40
CA GLN A 88 33.30 -3.01 0.26
C GLN A 88 34.80 -3.25 0.44
N ASP A 89 35.52 -2.28 0.99
CA ASP A 89 36.97 -2.42 1.28
C ASP A 89 37.25 -3.54 2.27
N TYR A 90 36.45 -3.69 3.33
CA TYR A 90 36.59 -4.82 4.26
C TYR A 90 36.28 -6.14 3.58
N LEU A 91 35.19 -6.24 2.86
CA LEU A 91 34.73 -7.46 2.20
C LEU A 91 35.68 -7.92 1.07
N ALA A 92 36.32 -6.98 0.38
CA ALA A 92 37.30 -7.28 -0.69
C ALA A 92 38.59 -8.01 -0.17
N GLN A 93 38.91 -7.86 1.11
CA GLN A 93 40.07 -8.50 1.72
C GLN A 93 39.81 -9.95 2.12
N ILE A 94 38.55 -10.38 2.21
CA ILE A 94 38.17 -11.73 2.63
C ILE A 94 38.26 -12.69 1.43
N LYS A 95 39.12 -13.71 1.55
CA LYS A 95 39.38 -14.67 0.47
C LYS A 95 38.37 -15.85 0.49
N PRO A 96 38.19 -16.54 -0.65
CA PRO A 96 37.27 -17.70 -0.75
C PRO A 96 37.64 -18.90 0.15
N ASP A 97 38.86 -19.01 0.61
CA ASP A 97 39.32 -20.06 1.51
C ASP A 97 39.18 -19.72 3.00
N SER A 98 38.73 -18.48 3.30
CA SER A 98 38.42 -18.05 4.66
C SER A 98 37.19 -18.75 5.25
N PRO A 99 37.23 -19.15 6.54
CA PRO A 99 36.03 -19.62 7.24
C PRO A 99 34.90 -18.59 7.23
N SER A 100 35.19 -17.28 7.21
CA SER A 100 34.24 -16.20 7.22
C SER A 100 33.71 -15.85 5.81
N TYR A 101 34.18 -16.53 4.75
CA TYR A 101 33.80 -16.19 3.38
C TYR A 101 32.30 -16.32 3.12
N LEU A 102 31.67 -17.35 3.72
CA LEU A 102 30.23 -17.53 3.60
C LEU A 102 29.44 -16.35 4.17
N GLN A 103 29.81 -15.89 5.37
CA GLN A 103 29.21 -14.71 6.00
C GLN A 103 29.50 -13.46 5.17
N ALA A 104 30.72 -13.31 4.66
CA ALA A 104 31.10 -12.18 3.81
C ALA A 104 30.26 -12.11 2.52
N LEU A 105 29.85 -13.24 1.95
CA LEU A 105 28.96 -13.28 0.79
C LEU A 105 27.54 -12.78 1.12
N LEU A 106 27.02 -13.06 2.31
CA LEU A 106 25.72 -12.54 2.76
C LEU A 106 25.80 -11.02 2.94
N VAL A 107 26.79 -10.55 3.69
CA VAL A 107 27.02 -9.11 3.89
C VAL A 107 27.24 -8.38 2.55
N LYS A 108 27.98 -8.99 1.62
CA LYS A 108 28.18 -8.46 0.27
C LYS A 108 26.87 -8.35 -0.53
N ALA A 109 25.96 -9.27 -0.32
CA ALA A 109 24.63 -9.19 -0.94
C ALA A 109 23.84 -8.00 -0.38
N ASP A 110 23.93 -7.73 0.93
CA ASP A 110 23.28 -6.58 1.56
C ASP A 110 23.84 -5.25 1.05
N VAL A 111 25.17 -5.17 0.88
CA VAL A 111 25.82 -4.02 0.23
C VAL A 111 25.24 -3.78 -1.17
N TYR A 112 25.22 -4.82 -2.00
CA TYR A 112 24.70 -4.68 -3.36
C TYR A 112 23.20 -4.34 -3.39
N GLN A 113 22.41 -4.82 -2.44
CA GLN A 113 21.00 -4.44 -2.33
C GLN A 113 20.83 -2.97 -1.98
N SER A 114 21.64 -2.43 -1.05
CA SER A 114 21.61 -1.01 -0.69
C SER A 114 21.97 -0.08 -1.85
N GLU A 115 22.83 -0.54 -2.76
CA GLU A 115 23.22 0.16 -3.99
C GLU A 115 22.24 -0.07 -5.16
N GLY A 116 21.21 -0.90 -4.99
CA GLY A 116 20.29 -1.26 -6.08
C GLY A 116 20.87 -2.22 -7.12
N LEU A 117 22.04 -2.82 -6.84
CA LEU A 117 22.73 -3.76 -7.72
C LEU A 117 22.16 -5.19 -7.57
N THR A 118 20.91 -5.36 -7.97
CA THR A 118 20.12 -6.58 -7.75
C THR A 118 20.80 -7.84 -8.29
N GLU A 119 21.36 -7.81 -9.49
CA GLU A 119 22.03 -8.97 -10.10
C GLU A 119 23.29 -9.40 -9.32
N SER A 120 24.06 -8.43 -8.82
CA SER A 120 25.25 -8.69 -8.02
C SER A 120 24.91 -9.27 -6.66
N ALA A 121 23.83 -8.79 -6.05
CA ALA A 121 23.27 -9.32 -4.79
C ALA A 121 22.81 -10.78 -4.98
N GLU A 122 22.01 -11.06 -6.02
CA GLU A 122 21.56 -12.43 -6.35
C GLU A 122 22.77 -13.35 -6.58
N HIS A 123 23.79 -12.88 -7.31
CA HIS A 123 25.00 -13.67 -7.58
C HIS A 123 25.72 -14.05 -6.28
N SER A 124 25.89 -13.11 -5.34
CA SER A 124 26.53 -13.36 -4.05
C SER A 124 25.76 -14.38 -3.21
N LEU A 125 24.44 -14.26 -3.13
CA LEU A 125 23.61 -15.22 -2.42
C LEU A 125 23.61 -16.61 -3.06
N LEU A 126 23.56 -16.70 -4.40
CA LEU A 126 23.66 -17.97 -5.10
C LEU A 126 25.05 -18.59 -4.97
N GLN A 127 26.10 -17.79 -4.83
CA GLN A 127 27.44 -18.29 -4.52
C GLN A 127 27.51 -18.88 -3.11
N ALA A 128 26.89 -18.21 -2.12
CA ALA A 128 26.76 -18.74 -0.76
C ALA A 128 25.97 -20.08 -0.76
N GLU A 129 24.90 -20.17 -1.51
CA GLU A 129 24.11 -21.41 -1.66
C GLU A 129 24.92 -22.56 -2.26
N ARG A 130 25.78 -22.30 -3.23
CA ARG A 130 26.67 -23.36 -3.80
C ARG A 130 27.65 -23.91 -2.80
N ILE A 131 28.11 -23.08 -1.84
CA ILE A 131 29.04 -23.48 -0.77
C ILE A 131 28.30 -24.31 0.28
N SER A 132 27.12 -23.84 0.70
CA SER A 132 26.33 -24.46 1.76
C SER A 132 24.82 -24.48 1.39
N PRO A 133 24.37 -25.43 0.55
CA PRO A 133 23.03 -25.43 -0.02
C PRO A 133 21.91 -25.68 1.00
N ASP A 134 22.24 -26.37 2.10
CA ASP A 134 21.27 -26.75 3.13
C ASP A 134 21.23 -25.78 4.33
N GLU A 135 22.03 -24.70 4.29
CA GLU A 135 22.10 -23.73 5.38
C GLU A 135 20.85 -22.85 5.42
N ASP A 136 20.14 -22.91 6.55
CA ASP A 136 18.85 -22.25 6.70
C ASP A 136 18.94 -20.73 6.54
N VAL A 137 20.02 -20.10 7.02
CA VAL A 137 20.27 -18.65 6.91
C VAL A 137 20.40 -18.24 5.45
N ILE A 138 21.06 -19.02 4.61
CA ILE A 138 21.23 -18.73 3.18
C ILE A 138 19.91 -18.87 2.45
N GLN A 139 19.14 -19.96 2.73
CA GLN A 139 17.82 -20.15 2.15
C GLN A 139 16.86 -19.03 2.54
N PHE A 140 16.97 -18.56 3.78
CA PHE A 140 16.19 -17.42 4.27
C PHE A 140 16.60 -16.11 3.58
N ALA A 141 17.92 -15.82 3.49
CA ALA A 141 18.42 -14.63 2.81
C ALA A 141 18.00 -14.58 1.34
N LEU A 142 18.09 -15.71 0.62
CA LEU A 142 17.57 -15.81 -0.76
C LEU A 142 16.05 -15.63 -0.84
N ALA A 143 15.31 -16.14 0.12
CA ALA A 143 13.85 -15.98 0.15
C ALA A 143 13.47 -14.51 0.38
N GLU A 144 14.09 -13.84 1.37
CA GLU A 144 13.85 -12.41 1.63
C GLU A 144 14.31 -11.52 0.45
N PHE A 145 15.48 -11.85 -0.15
CA PHE A 145 15.94 -11.16 -1.36
C PHE A 145 14.92 -11.23 -2.49
N TYR A 146 14.42 -12.43 -2.82
CA TYR A 146 13.42 -12.58 -3.86
C TYR A 146 12.07 -11.93 -3.49
N TYR A 147 11.72 -11.97 -2.21
CA TYR A 147 10.50 -11.31 -1.72
C TYR A 147 10.60 -9.79 -1.87
N ALA A 148 11.68 -9.17 -1.42
CA ALA A 148 11.93 -7.73 -1.53
C ALA A 148 11.94 -7.25 -2.99
N ASN A 149 12.48 -8.07 -3.91
CA ASN A 149 12.51 -7.80 -5.34
C ASN A 149 11.24 -8.28 -6.08
N GLN A 150 10.13 -8.52 -5.37
CA GLN A 150 8.82 -8.93 -5.93
C GLN A 150 8.87 -10.21 -6.78
N SER A 151 9.94 -10.97 -6.67
CA SER A 151 10.12 -12.26 -7.34
C SER A 151 9.48 -13.39 -6.52
N TYR A 152 8.22 -13.22 -6.14
CA TYR A 152 7.48 -14.12 -5.26
C TYR A 152 7.48 -15.59 -5.70
N PRO A 153 7.38 -15.93 -7.02
CA PRO A 153 7.49 -17.32 -7.46
C PRO A 153 8.82 -17.98 -7.12
N LYS A 154 9.92 -17.21 -6.96
CA LYS A 154 11.23 -17.72 -6.49
C LYS A 154 11.31 -17.76 -4.96
N ALA A 155 10.66 -16.83 -4.24
CA ALA A 155 10.66 -16.76 -2.78
C ALA A 155 9.86 -17.90 -2.12
N ILE A 156 8.65 -18.18 -2.62
CA ILE A 156 7.71 -19.17 -2.06
C ILE A 156 8.34 -20.54 -1.84
N PRO A 157 9.01 -21.19 -2.82
CA PRO A 157 9.58 -22.51 -2.62
C PRO A 157 10.67 -22.54 -1.55
N ARG A 158 11.43 -21.45 -1.38
CA ARG A 158 12.49 -21.34 -0.37
C ARG A 158 11.90 -21.22 1.04
N TYR A 159 10.93 -20.35 1.25
CA TYR A 159 10.21 -20.28 2.53
C TYR A 159 9.52 -21.61 2.86
N ARG A 160 8.90 -22.28 1.87
CA ARG A 160 8.29 -23.60 2.10
C ARG A 160 9.31 -24.67 2.47
N ALA A 161 10.53 -24.60 1.95
CA ALA A 161 11.62 -25.52 2.34
C ALA A 161 12.00 -25.30 3.81
N LEU A 162 12.12 -24.05 4.26
CA LEU A 162 12.36 -23.71 5.67
C LEU A 162 11.22 -24.16 6.58
N LEU A 163 9.98 -23.92 6.17
CA LEU A 163 8.81 -24.34 6.93
C LEU A 163 8.74 -25.89 7.07
N LYS A 164 9.11 -26.66 6.02
CA LYS A 164 9.20 -28.13 6.08
C LYS A 164 10.26 -28.62 7.07
N LYS A 165 11.32 -27.85 7.31
CA LYS A 165 12.33 -28.11 8.34
C LYS A 165 11.85 -27.69 9.76
N GLY A 166 10.61 -27.24 9.90
CA GLY A 166 10.03 -26.78 11.17
C GLY A 166 10.37 -25.33 11.55
N LYS A 167 11.00 -24.56 10.66
CA LYS A 167 11.33 -23.15 10.90
C LYS A 167 10.10 -22.30 10.62
N ARG A 168 9.40 -21.88 11.65
CA ARG A 168 8.24 -20.98 11.55
C ARG A 168 8.64 -19.50 11.66
N GLU A 169 9.74 -19.23 12.34
CA GLU A 169 10.28 -17.88 12.53
C GLU A 169 11.80 -17.91 12.36
N ILE A 170 12.35 -16.96 11.61
CA ILE A 170 13.79 -16.68 11.47
C ILE A 170 13.96 -15.17 11.54
N SER A 171 14.90 -14.68 12.34
CA SER A 171 15.18 -13.25 12.50
C SER A 171 13.93 -12.39 12.76
N ARG A 172 12.99 -12.89 13.58
CA ARG A 172 11.69 -12.26 13.90
C ARG A 172 10.71 -12.16 12.71
N VAL A 173 11.00 -12.85 11.61
CA VAL A 173 10.12 -12.93 10.45
C VAL A 173 9.29 -14.22 10.53
N ASP A 174 7.98 -14.10 10.54
CA ASP A 174 7.07 -15.24 10.46
C ASP A 174 7.04 -15.77 9.01
N ILE A 175 7.57 -16.98 8.83
CA ILE A 175 7.68 -17.63 7.51
C ILE A 175 6.30 -17.96 6.93
N VAL A 176 5.32 -18.28 7.79
CA VAL A 176 3.95 -18.58 7.34
C VAL A 176 3.28 -17.32 6.80
N ALA A 177 3.46 -16.19 7.49
CA ALA A 177 2.98 -14.89 7.02
C ALA A 177 3.63 -14.51 5.68
N ARG A 178 4.96 -14.67 5.54
CA ARG A 178 5.67 -14.39 4.28
C ARG A 178 5.15 -15.22 3.11
N ILE A 179 4.91 -16.51 3.33
CA ILE A 179 4.36 -17.40 2.28
C ILE A 179 2.95 -16.94 1.90
N GLY A 180 2.09 -16.67 2.88
CA GLY A 180 0.73 -16.20 2.64
C GLY A 180 0.71 -14.90 1.83
N MET A 181 1.50 -13.91 2.26
CA MET A 181 1.61 -12.64 1.55
C MET A 181 2.20 -12.80 0.13
N ALA A 182 3.22 -13.65 -0.04
CA ALA A 182 3.79 -13.91 -1.36
C ALA A 182 2.76 -14.56 -2.32
N TYR A 183 1.91 -15.47 -1.81
CA TYR A 183 0.81 -16.03 -2.60
C TYR A 183 -0.24 -14.98 -2.97
N ALA A 184 -0.54 -14.04 -2.05
CA ALA A 184 -1.44 -12.93 -2.33
C ALA A 184 -0.94 -12.06 -3.49
N GLN A 185 0.36 -11.71 -3.47
CA GLN A 185 0.98 -10.89 -4.51
C GLN A 185 1.00 -11.54 -5.90
N VAL A 186 0.97 -12.87 -5.98
CA VAL A 186 0.83 -13.57 -7.27
C VAL A 186 -0.62 -13.88 -7.65
N GLY A 187 -1.60 -13.31 -6.91
CA GLY A 187 -3.03 -13.49 -7.18
C GLY A 187 -3.59 -14.86 -6.75
N ASN A 188 -2.82 -15.66 -6.02
CA ASN A 188 -3.28 -16.96 -5.54
C ASN A 188 -3.89 -16.82 -4.14
N TYR A 189 -5.06 -16.19 -4.08
CA TYR A 189 -5.72 -15.81 -2.82
C TYR A 189 -6.13 -17.01 -1.96
N GLU A 190 -6.51 -18.14 -2.58
CA GLU A 190 -6.88 -19.36 -1.84
C GLU A 190 -5.70 -19.89 -1.02
N HIS A 191 -4.51 -20.01 -1.63
CA HIS A 191 -3.32 -20.42 -0.89
C HIS A 191 -2.89 -19.37 0.12
N ALA A 192 -3.00 -18.10 -0.21
CA ALA A 192 -2.68 -17.00 0.71
C ALA A 192 -3.48 -17.13 2.01
N VAL A 193 -4.80 -17.26 1.91
CA VAL A 193 -5.70 -17.46 3.05
C VAL A 193 -5.32 -18.73 3.81
N GLY A 194 -5.13 -19.86 3.10
CA GLY A 194 -4.79 -21.14 3.74
C GLY A 194 -3.47 -21.14 4.53
N TYR A 195 -2.53 -20.25 4.19
CA TYR A 195 -1.33 -20.05 5.01
C TYR A 195 -1.60 -19.09 6.19
N LEU A 196 -2.24 -17.94 5.96
CA LEU A 196 -2.45 -16.94 7.01
C LEU A 196 -3.38 -17.45 8.12
N GLU A 197 -4.39 -18.26 7.80
CA GLU A 197 -5.27 -18.90 8.79
C GLU A 197 -4.55 -19.88 9.74
N GLN A 198 -3.32 -20.32 9.43
CA GLN A 198 -2.50 -21.14 10.33
C GLN A 198 -1.85 -20.33 11.46
N ILE A 199 -1.88 -19.00 11.38
CA ILE A 199 -1.33 -18.11 12.41
C ILE A 199 -2.45 -17.88 13.42
N LYS A 200 -2.14 -18.10 14.71
CA LYS A 200 -3.13 -17.84 15.76
C LYS A 200 -3.43 -16.35 15.85
N PRO A 201 -4.69 -15.96 16.09
CA PRO A 201 -5.07 -14.54 16.15
C PRO A 201 -4.21 -13.68 17.10
N GLU A 202 -3.78 -14.25 18.23
CA GLU A 202 -2.94 -13.58 19.23
C GLU A 202 -1.50 -13.34 18.73
N GLN A 203 -1.07 -14.07 17.74
CA GLN A 203 0.27 -13.98 17.13
C GLN A 203 0.28 -13.13 15.87
N MET A 204 -0.90 -12.82 15.33
CA MET A 204 -0.99 -11.96 14.13
C MET A 204 -0.70 -10.51 14.50
N THR A 205 0.19 -9.88 13.73
CA THR A 205 0.33 -8.42 13.73
C THR A 205 -0.93 -7.75 13.19
N LEU A 206 -1.13 -6.47 13.46
CA LEU A 206 -2.26 -5.72 12.88
C LEU A 206 -2.22 -5.74 11.36
N ASP A 207 -1.03 -5.61 10.76
CA ASP A 207 -0.85 -5.69 9.31
C ASP A 207 -1.23 -7.06 8.75
N THR A 208 -0.86 -8.15 9.44
CA THR A 208 -1.25 -9.51 9.01
C THR A 208 -2.77 -9.70 9.08
N ARG A 209 -3.44 -9.18 10.13
CA ARG A 209 -4.90 -9.21 10.23
C ARG A 209 -5.56 -8.41 9.13
N PHE A 210 -5.05 -7.21 8.86
CA PHE A 210 -5.52 -6.37 7.76
C PHE A 210 -5.40 -7.09 6.42
N GLN A 211 -4.24 -7.66 6.12
CA GLN A 211 -4.01 -8.38 4.86
C GLN A 211 -4.93 -9.61 4.73
N LEU A 212 -5.13 -10.37 5.81
CA LEU A 212 -6.06 -11.49 5.79
C LEU A 212 -7.51 -11.03 5.58
N ALA A 213 -7.91 -9.91 6.18
CA ALA A 213 -9.24 -9.33 5.95
C ALA A 213 -9.45 -8.91 4.49
N VAL A 214 -8.46 -8.26 3.87
CA VAL A 214 -8.49 -7.94 2.43
C VAL A 214 -8.62 -9.21 1.59
N LEU A 215 -7.84 -10.25 1.90
CA LEU A 215 -7.93 -11.53 1.19
C LEU A 215 -9.28 -12.23 1.36
N TYR A 216 -9.91 -12.13 2.52
CA TYR A 216 -11.28 -12.63 2.71
C TYR A 216 -12.27 -11.89 1.81
N GLN A 217 -12.13 -10.58 1.67
CA GLN A 217 -12.98 -9.77 0.80
C GLN A 217 -12.82 -10.18 -0.67
N GLU A 218 -11.57 -10.35 -1.15
CA GLU A 218 -11.27 -10.86 -2.51
C GLU A 218 -11.84 -12.26 -2.75
N ASN A 219 -11.89 -13.11 -1.71
CA ASN A 219 -12.50 -14.44 -1.75
C ASN A 219 -14.01 -14.44 -1.46
N LYS A 220 -14.68 -13.28 -1.45
CA LYS A 220 -16.12 -13.13 -1.17
C LYS A 220 -16.54 -13.64 0.23
N ARG A 221 -15.61 -13.65 1.17
CA ARG A 221 -15.85 -13.96 2.59
C ARG A 221 -15.99 -12.65 3.37
N THR A 222 -16.95 -11.82 2.93
CA THR A 222 -17.08 -10.42 3.38
C THR A 222 -17.33 -10.31 4.88
N ARG A 223 -18.08 -11.23 5.49
CA ARG A 223 -18.37 -11.20 6.94
C ARG A 223 -17.12 -11.41 7.79
N GLU A 224 -16.31 -12.42 7.41
CA GLU A 224 -15.04 -12.66 8.10
C GLU A 224 -14.07 -11.49 7.91
N ALA A 225 -14.10 -10.83 6.76
CA ALA A 225 -13.33 -9.60 6.56
C ALA A 225 -13.76 -8.47 7.50
N ILE A 226 -15.06 -8.25 7.64
CA ILE A 226 -15.65 -7.25 8.56
C ILE A 226 -15.19 -7.51 10.00
N ASP A 227 -15.26 -8.77 10.47
CA ASP A 227 -14.85 -9.13 11.82
C ASP A 227 -13.37 -8.81 12.09
N LEU A 228 -12.49 -9.12 11.11
CA LEU A 228 -11.06 -8.83 11.24
C LEU A 228 -10.77 -7.32 11.17
N PHE A 229 -11.39 -6.57 10.26
CA PHE A 229 -11.23 -5.13 10.18
C PHE A 229 -11.65 -4.44 11.48
N ASN A 230 -12.82 -4.80 12.02
CA ASN A 230 -13.27 -4.30 13.31
C ASN A 230 -12.24 -4.62 14.42
N GLY A 231 -11.73 -5.85 14.47
CA GLY A 231 -10.71 -6.25 15.43
C GLY A 231 -9.38 -5.49 15.30
N VAL A 232 -9.02 -4.99 14.11
CA VAL A 232 -7.87 -4.09 13.95
C VAL A 232 -8.19 -2.71 14.50
N LEU A 233 -9.37 -2.15 14.18
CA LEU A 233 -9.80 -0.82 14.63
C LEU A 233 -10.05 -0.75 16.15
N GLU A 234 -10.44 -1.85 16.80
CA GLU A 234 -10.52 -1.93 18.27
C GLU A 234 -9.16 -1.74 18.94
N VAL A 235 -8.08 -2.19 18.30
CA VAL A 235 -6.71 -2.06 18.81
C VAL A 235 -6.07 -0.73 18.38
N ASP A 236 -6.24 -0.34 17.13
CA ASP A 236 -5.72 0.90 16.59
C ASP A 236 -6.76 1.64 15.73
N PRO A 237 -7.55 2.54 16.32
CA PRO A 237 -8.51 3.35 15.58
C PRO A 237 -7.87 4.28 14.52
N LYS A 238 -6.55 4.52 14.61
CA LYS A 238 -5.81 5.36 13.66
C LYS A 238 -5.36 4.60 12.40
N TYR A 239 -5.70 3.34 12.27
CA TYR A 239 -5.45 2.60 11.03
C TYR A 239 -6.45 3.04 9.94
N THR A 240 -6.31 4.31 9.51
CA THR A 240 -7.32 5.04 8.74
C THR A 240 -7.63 4.43 7.37
N SER A 241 -6.69 3.68 6.78
CA SER A 241 -6.89 2.97 5.50
C SER A 241 -7.98 1.88 5.56
N ILE A 242 -8.38 1.43 6.73
CA ILE A 242 -9.43 0.41 6.90
C ILE A 242 -10.83 0.99 6.65
N TYR A 243 -11.12 2.21 7.10
CA TYR A 243 -12.48 2.76 7.09
C TYR A 243 -13.17 2.74 5.72
N PRO A 244 -12.51 3.16 4.61
CA PRO A 244 -13.13 3.05 3.30
C PRO A 244 -13.47 1.61 2.91
N ILE A 245 -12.58 0.68 3.19
CA ILE A 245 -12.72 -0.73 2.79
C ILE A 245 -13.78 -1.42 3.65
N LEU A 246 -13.78 -1.19 4.96
CA LEU A 246 -14.76 -1.73 5.89
C LEU A 246 -16.17 -1.21 5.60
N GLY A 247 -16.31 0.09 5.31
CA GLY A 247 -17.60 0.65 4.93
C GLY A 247 -18.13 0.03 3.64
N GLN A 248 -17.28 -0.15 2.61
CA GLN A 248 -17.66 -0.86 1.39
C GLN A 248 -18.03 -2.33 1.66
N ALA A 249 -17.34 -3.01 2.57
CA ALA A 249 -17.69 -4.37 2.98
C ALA A 249 -19.08 -4.43 3.63
N TYR A 250 -19.44 -3.47 4.47
CA TYR A 250 -20.79 -3.34 5.01
C TYR A 250 -21.85 -3.06 3.92
N GLU A 251 -21.51 -2.22 2.93
CA GLU A 251 -22.42 -1.99 1.78
C GLU A 251 -22.66 -3.27 0.98
N GLN A 252 -21.64 -4.10 0.75
CA GLN A 252 -21.76 -5.40 0.07
C GLN A 252 -22.70 -6.35 0.84
N GLU A 253 -22.67 -6.31 2.17
CA GLU A 253 -23.60 -7.07 3.05
C GLU A 253 -24.95 -6.37 3.24
N GLN A 254 -25.25 -5.29 2.49
CA GLN A 254 -26.47 -4.49 2.55
C GLN A 254 -26.73 -3.83 3.93
N GLN A 255 -25.68 -3.59 4.69
CA GLN A 255 -25.70 -2.94 6.02
C GLN A 255 -25.31 -1.45 5.87
N LEU A 256 -26.19 -0.70 5.19
CA LEU A 256 -25.90 0.67 4.77
C LEU A 256 -25.69 1.64 5.95
N GLU A 257 -26.45 1.48 7.04
CA GLU A 257 -26.32 2.29 8.24
C GLU A 257 -24.97 2.07 8.93
N ASP A 258 -24.49 0.82 8.96
CA ASP A 258 -23.18 0.50 9.51
C ASP A 258 -22.04 1.06 8.62
N ALA A 259 -22.19 0.95 7.30
CA ALA A 259 -21.26 1.57 6.36
C ALA A 259 -21.12 3.08 6.59
N TYR A 260 -22.26 3.77 6.67
CA TYR A 260 -22.31 5.20 6.92
C TYR A 260 -21.65 5.59 8.24
N ARG A 261 -21.95 4.85 9.33
CA ARG A 261 -21.30 5.05 10.63
C ARG A 261 -19.79 4.90 10.55
N VAL A 262 -19.30 3.83 9.89
CA VAL A 262 -17.87 3.58 9.71
C VAL A 262 -17.18 4.70 8.95
N TYR A 263 -17.80 5.23 7.89
CA TYR A 263 -17.23 6.39 7.18
C TYR A 263 -17.14 7.63 8.07
N GLN A 264 -18.14 7.88 8.93
CA GLN A 264 -18.10 8.98 9.89
C GLN A 264 -17.01 8.77 10.97
N GLU A 265 -16.85 7.56 11.47
CA GLU A 265 -15.78 7.20 12.41
C GLU A 265 -14.40 7.44 11.76
N GLY A 266 -14.24 7.05 10.50
CA GLY A 266 -13.01 7.30 9.73
C GLY A 266 -12.72 8.79 9.56
N LEU A 267 -13.73 9.60 9.25
CA LEU A 267 -13.59 11.07 9.16
C LEU A 267 -13.24 11.70 10.51
N ALA A 268 -13.66 11.12 11.63
CA ALA A 268 -13.25 11.59 12.94
C ALA A 268 -11.76 11.30 13.25
N GLN A 269 -11.15 10.32 12.57
CA GLN A 269 -9.71 10.01 12.69
C GLN A 269 -8.87 10.78 11.65
N ASP A 270 -9.42 11.04 10.46
CA ASP A 270 -8.76 11.74 9.36
C ASP A 270 -9.76 12.67 8.65
N GLU A 271 -9.84 13.91 9.13
CA GLU A 271 -10.70 14.95 8.59
C GLU A 271 -10.25 15.45 7.19
N THR A 272 -9.11 15.01 6.70
CA THR A 272 -8.57 15.41 5.38
C THR A 272 -8.79 14.38 4.28
N ASN A 273 -9.44 13.27 4.58
CA ASN A 273 -9.65 12.17 3.65
C ASN A 273 -10.84 12.43 2.71
N THR A 274 -10.55 12.92 1.50
CA THR A 274 -11.56 13.21 0.46
C THR A 274 -12.35 11.98 0.05
N VAL A 275 -11.72 10.79 0.05
CA VAL A 275 -12.39 9.51 -0.29
C VAL A 275 -13.49 9.20 0.72
N LEU A 276 -13.20 9.36 2.03
CA LEU A 276 -14.20 9.13 3.08
C LEU A 276 -15.35 10.12 2.99
N TYR A 277 -15.09 11.40 2.67
CA TYR A 277 -16.18 12.36 2.43
C TYR A 277 -17.07 11.92 1.27
N ARG A 278 -16.52 11.48 0.15
CA ARG A 278 -17.32 10.97 -0.97
C ARG A 278 -18.15 9.74 -0.58
N LEU A 279 -17.53 8.76 0.09
CA LEU A 279 -18.22 7.54 0.51
C LEU A 279 -19.31 7.82 1.55
N ALA A 280 -19.06 8.71 2.53
CA ALA A 280 -20.07 9.15 3.48
C ALA A 280 -21.23 9.87 2.78
N GLY A 281 -20.93 10.70 1.79
CA GLY A 281 -21.93 11.37 0.96
C GLY A 281 -22.79 10.37 0.18
N LEU A 282 -22.19 9.41 -0.51
CA LEU A 282 -22.91 8.36 -1.24
C LEU A 282 -23.78 7.50 -0.32
N ALA A 283 -23.27 7.16 0.86
CA ALA A 283 -24.06 6.41 1.84
C ALA A 283 -25.23 7.24 2.38
N ALA A 284 -25.02 8.54 2.67
CA ALA A 284 -26.08 9.45 3.09
C ALA A 284 -27.16 9.60 2.01
N GLU A 285 -26.77 9.68 0.73
CA GLU A 285 -27.70 9.75 -0.40
C GLU A 285 -28.53 8.47 -0.54
N LYS A 286 -27.90 7.28 -0.41
CA LYS A 286 -28.61 5.99 -0.40
C LYS A 286 -29.57 5.88 0.78
N LEU A 287 -29.26 6.49 1.92
CA LEU A 287 -30.15 6.58 3.10
C LEU A 287 -31.24 7.65 2.96
N GLY A 288 -31.25 8.41 1.86
CA GLY A 288 -32.25 9.44 1.58
C GLY A 288 -31.95 10.80 2.21
N ASP A 289 -30.77 11.02 2.78
CA ASP A 289 -30.35 12.29 3.36
C ASP A 289 -29.51 13.11 2.36
N ASP A 290 -30.15 13.57 1.28
CA ASP A 290 -29.50 14.36 0.23
C ASP A 290 -28.84 15.65 0.78
N ALA A 291 -29.33 16.20 1.88
CA ALA A 291 -28.75 17.41 2.47
C ALA A 291 -27.37 17.14 3.08
N LYS A 292 -27.22 16.02 3.82
CA LYS A 292 -25.92 15.60 4.32
C LYS A 292 -25.01 15.14 3.19
N ALA A 293 -25.52 14.43 2.18
CA ALA A 293 -24.75 14.04 1.01
C ALA A 293 -24.09 15.27 0.35
N LYS A 294 -24.89 16.32 0.07
CA LYS A 294 -24.40 17.59 -0.47
C LYS A 294 -23.30 18.20 0.39
N ALA A 295 -23.50 18.26 1.71
CA ALA A 295 -22.50 18.80 2.64
C ALA A 295 -21.17 18.01 2.61
N TYR A 296 -21.24 16.68 2.55
CA TYR A 296 -20.04 15.84 2.44
C TYR A 296 -19.29 16.08 1.12
N TYR A 297 -19.99 16.14 -0.01
CA TYR A 297 -19.34 16.41 -1.31
C TYR A 297 -18.70 17.81 -1.34
N GLN A 298 -19.37 18.81 -0.74
CA GLN A 298 -18.80 20.15 -0.61
C GLN A 298 -17.55 20.16 0.28
N ASN A 299 -17.51 19.38 1.35
CA ASN A 299 -16.32 19.24 2.19
C ASN A 299 -15.18 18.54 1.44
N ALA A 300 -15.46 17.54 0.61
CA ALA A 300 -14.45 16.92 -0.26
C ALA A 300 -13.82 17.98 -1.19
N LEU A 301 -14.65 18.79 -1.84
CA LEU A 301 -14.20 19.87 -2.74
C LEU A 301 -13.51 21.04 -1.99
N ALA A 302 -13.82 21.25 -0.74
CA ALA A 302 -13.09 22.26 0.08
C ALA A 302 -11.66 21.81 0.41
N LEU A 303 -11.39 20.49 0.38
CA LEU A 303 -10.05 19.92 0.58
C LEU A 303 -9.27 19.80 -0.74
N ASP A 304 -9.95 19.43 -1.81
CA ASP A 304 -9.40 19.32 -3.15
C ASP A 304 -10.45 19.79 -4.17
N ASP A 305 -10.36 21.04 -4.59
CA ASP A 305 -11.30 21.67 -5.52
C ASP A 305 -11.08 21.20 -6.97
N THR A 306 -10.03 20.46 -7.25
CA THR A 306 -9.76 19.86 -8.56
C THR A 306 -10.17 18.39 -8.67
N ASP A 307 -10.71 17.78 -7.61
CA ASP A 307 -11.19 16.39 -7.62
C ASP A 307 -12.42 16.22 -8.52
N VAL A 308 -12.15 15.86 -9.77
CA VAL A 308 -13.17 15.63 -10.82
C VAL A 308 -14.28 14.69 -10.34
N THR A 309 -13.94 13.64 -9.60
CA THR A 309 -14.93 12.70 -9.07
C THR A 309 -15.92 13.37 -8.12
N SER A 310 -15.44 14.20 -7.20
CA SER A 310 -16.30 14.95 -6.27
C SER A 310 -17.16 15.98 -7.00
N ILE A 311 -16.62 16.63 -8.04
CA ILE A 311 -17.38 17.59 -8.87
C ILE A 311 -18.54 16.86 -9.57
N ILE A 312 -18.28 15.72 -10.22
CA ILE A 312 -19.30 14.95 -10.94
C ILE A 312 -20.40 14.46 -10.00
N ILE A 313 -20.04 13.90 -8.85
CA ILE A 313 -21.02 13.38 -7.88
C ILE A 313 -21.88 14.52 -7.32
N LEU A 314 -21.29 15.66 -6.98
CA LEU A 314 -22.06 16.83 -6.53
C LEU A 314 -22.98 17.35 -7.62
N SER A 315 -22.50 17.45 -8.85
CA SER A 315 -23.28 17.87 -10.01
C SER A 315 -24.47 16.93 -10.25
N ALA A 316 -24.25 15.60 -10.21
CA ALA A 316 -25.31 14.60 -10.35
C ALA A 316 -26.40 14.78 -9.26
N LEU A 317 -25.98 15.05 -8.01
CA LEU A 317 -26.93 15.34 -6.92
C LEU A 317 -27.72 16.62 -7.17
N LEU A 318 -27.07 17.69 -7.63
CA LEU A 318 -27.72 18.97 -7.95
C LEU A 318 -28.75 18.80 -9.08
N LEU A 319 -28.41 18.08 -10.14
CA LEU A 319 -29.35 17.73 -11.22
C LEU A 319 -30.55 16.94 -10.70
N LYS A 320 -30.31 15.93 -9.86
CA LYS A 320 -31.39 15.13 -9.23
C LYS A 320 -32.31 16.01 -8.38
N LYS A 321 -31.76 16.99 -7.69
CA LYS A 321 -32.52 17.94 -6.85
C LYS A 321 -33.14 19.09 -7.62
N ARG A 322 -32.94 19.18 -8.93
CA ARG A 322 -33.34 20.27 -9.81
C ARG A 322 -32.74 21.63 -9.41
N GLU A 323 -31.55 21.60 -8.83
CA GLU A 323 -30.77 22.81 -8.50
C GLU A 323 -29.87 23.20 -9.70
N PHE A 324 -30.48 23.39 -10.88
CA PHE A 324 -29.78 23.50 -12.17
C PHE A 324 -28.85 24.70 -12.22
N GLU A 325 -29.25 25.87 -11.68
CA GLU A 325 -28.40 27.07 -11.67
C GLU A 325 -27.12 26.85 -10.82
N ALA A 326 -27.25 26.14 -9.69
CA ALA A 326 -26.09 25.79 -8.84
C ALA A 326 -25.15 24.82 -9.54
N ASP A 327 -25.70 23.86 -10.30
CA ASP A 327 -24.93 22.92 -11.11
C ASP A 327 -24.16 23.63 -12.22
N ILE A 328 -24.81 24.52 -12.97
CA ILE A 328 -24.17 25.33 -14.01
C ILE A 328 -23.01 26.13 -13.42
N GLN A 329 -23.23 26.83 -12.29
CA GLN A 329 -22.19 27.62 -11.62
C GLN A 329 -21.01 26.73 -11.18
N LEU A 330 -21.27 25.55 -10.65
CA LEU A 330 -20.25 24.61 -10.22
C LEU A 330 -19.37 24.20 -11.42
N LEU A 331 -19.99 23.71 -12.48
CA LEU A 331 -19.25 23.13 -13.59
C LEU A 331 -18.54 24.19 -14.45
N GLU A 332 -19.19 25.34 -14.71
CA GLU A 332 -18.56 26.42 -15.47
C GLU A 332 -17.37 27.03 -14.73
N LYS A 333 -17.44 27.16 -13.40
CA LYS A 333 -16.29 27.58 -12.59
C LYS A 333 -15.09 26.68 -12.85
N HIS A 334 -15.25 25.36 -12.74
CA HIS A 334 -14.15 24.42 -12.88
C HIS A 334 -13.62 24.35 -14.32
N ILE A 335 -14.49 24.45 -15.32
CA ILE A 335 -14.05 24.57 -16.73
C ILE A 335 -13.22 25.82 -16.97
N GLN A 336 -13.56 26.97 -16.34
CA GLN A 336 -12.77 28.20 -16.42
C GLN A 336 -11.42 28.07 -15.72
N GLU A 337 -11.31 27.19 -14.75
CA GLU A 337 -10.08 26.88 -14.02
C GLU A 337 -9.28 25.72 -14.67
N ASP A 338 -9.58 25.38 -15.93
CA ASP A 338 -8.97 24.29 -16.71
C ASP A 338 -9.15 22.87 -16.13
N VAL A 339 -10.11 22.70 -15.23
CA VAL A 339 -10.54 21.37 -14.76
C VAL A 339 -11.65 20.89 -15.70
N ILE A 340 -11.33 19.97 -16.57
CA ILE A 340 -12.22 19.55 -17.68
C ILE A 340 -12.42 18.04 -17.65
N ASP A 341 -13.69 17.63 -17.69
CA ASP A 341 -14.10 16.25 -17.92
C ASP A 341 -15.30 16.22 -18.90
N PRO A 342 -15.38 15.26 -19.82
CA PRO A 342 -16.50 15.14 -20.73
C PRO A 342 -17.88 15.04 -20.05
N GLU A 343 -17.95 14.49 -18.84
CA GLU A 343 -19.19 14.35 -18.08
C GLU A 343 -19.74 15.72 -17.63
N PHE A 344 -18.86 16.74 -17.45
CA PHE A 344 -19.29 18.12 -17.20
C PHE A 344 -20.15 18.67 -18.36
N TYR A 345 -19.79 18.35 -19.60
CA TYR A 345 -20.55 18.80 -20.75
C TYR A 345 -21.94 18.14 -20.80
N TRP A 346 -22.01 16.85 -20.47
CA TRP A 346 -23.28 16.15 -20.39
C TRP A 346 -24.20 16.74 -19.29
N HIS A 347 -23.66 16.95 -18.10
CA HIS A 347 -24.41 17.54 -17.01
C HIS A 347 -24.85 18.98 -17.32
N LEU A 348 -23.95 19.82 -17.87
CA LEU A 348 -24.29 21.17 -18.32
C LEU A 348 -25.39 21.17 -19.38
N ALA A 349 -25.33 20.27 -20.36
CA ALA A 349 -26.35 20.15 -21.37
C ALA A 349 -27.73 19.90 -20.75
N ARG A 350 -27.81 18.97 -19.79
CA ARG A 350 -29.03 18.68 -19.02
C ARG A 350 -29.51 19.87 -18.19
N ALA A 351 -28.61 20.52 -17.48
CA ALA A 351 -28.93 21.66 -16.62
C ALA A 351 -29.45 22.84 -17.46
N TYR A 352 -28.76 23.21 -18.56
CA TYR A 352 -29.18 24.30 -19.45
C TYR A 352 -30.48 24.00 -20.17
N TYR A 353 -30.70 22.76 -20.56
CA TYR A 353 -31.94 22.33 -21.14
C TYR A 353 -33.12 22.53 -20.17
N GLN A 354 -32.98 22.12 -18.91
CA GLN A 354 -34.01 22.30 -17.90
C GLN A 354 -34.27 23.77 -17.53
N GLU A 355 -33.26 24.63 -17.71
CA GLU A 355 -33.40 26.09 -17.53
C GLU A 355 -33.97 26.81 -18.77
N GLY A 356 -34.32 26.05 -19.84
CA GLY A 356 -34.83 26.62 -21.08
C GLY A 356 -33.84 27.46 -21.88
N LYS A 357 -32.53 27.19 -21.70
CA LYS A 357 -31.43 27.86 -22.40
C LYS A 357 -30.93 26.98 -23.55
N GLU A 358 -31.76 26.89 -24.60
CA GLU A 358 -31.62 25.95 -25.73
C GLU A 358 -30.25 26.07 -26.42
N ASP A 359 -29.79 27.29 -26.73
CA ASP A 359 -28.48 27.48 -27.41
C ASP A 359 -27.30 26.91 -26.61
N GLN A 360 -27.31 27.07 -25.27
CA GLN A 360 -26.29 26.54 -24.40
C GLN A 360 -26.41 25.01 -24.27
N ALA A 361 -27.64 24.50 -24.15
CA ALA A 361 -27.88 23.06 -24.09
C ALA A 361 -27.34 22.37 -25.35
N THR A 362 -27.70 22.89 -26.54
CA THR A 362 -27.20 22.39 -27.83
C THR A 362 -25.68 22.36 -27.88
N LYS A 363 -25.03 23.46 -27.53
CA LYS A 363 -23.57 23.56 -27.50
C LYS A 363 -22.95 22.42 -26.66
N TYR A 364 -23.47 22.20 -25.46
CA TYR A 364 -22.88 21.24 -24.54
C TYR A 364 -23.24 19.78 -24.91
N TRP A 365 -24.43 19.52 -25.53
CA TRP A 365 -24.74 18.23 -26.12
C TRP A 365 -23.77 17.86 -27.24
N GLU A 366 -23.47 18.81 -28.13
CA GLU A 366 -22.49 18.62 -29.22
C GLU A 366 -21.08 18.35 -28.67
N MET A 367 -20.67 19.02 -27.58
CA MET A 367 -19.39 18.81 -26.93
C MET A 367 -19.29 17.44 -26.25
N ALA A 368 -20.39 16.94 -25.66
CA ALA A 368 -20.41 15.66 -24.96
C ALA A 368 -20.49 14.46 -25.92
N LEU A 369 -21.24 14.58 -27.01
CA LEU A 369 -21.57 13.48 -27.95
C LEU A 369 -20.36 12.65 -28.41
N PRO A 370 -19.18 13.22 -28.76
CA PRO A 370 -18.04 12.42 -29.20
C PRO A 370 -17.53 11.43 -28.18
N PHE A 371 -17.74 11.69 -26.87
CA PHE A 371 -17.20 10.90 -25.76
C PHE A 371 -18.14 9.78 -25.29
N PHE A 372 -19.46 9.94 -25.51
CA PHE A 372 -20.50 9.07 -24.94
C PHE A 372 -21.29 8.28 -25.98
N GLN A 373 -20.72 8.05 -27.16
CA GLN A 373 -21.41 7.37 -28.28
C GLN A 373 -21.88 5.93 -27.99
N GLU A 374 -21.30 5.29 -26.99
CA GLU A 374 -21.62 3.93 -26.56
C GLU A 374 -22.24 3.90 -25.13
N ASN A 375 -22.49 5.06 -24.51
CA ASN A 375 -23.12 5.15 -23.21
C ASN A 375 -24.65 5.19 -23.32
N THR A 376 -25.31 4.12 -22.93
CA THR A 376 -26.77 3.98 -23.06
C THR A 376 -27.58 5.03 -22.29
N SER A 377 -27.08 5.48 -21.12
CA SER A 377 -27.75 6.54 -20.35
C SER A 377 -27.65 7.90 -21.08
N PHE A 378 -26.47 8.24 -21.58
CA PHE A 378 -26.28 9.45 -22.38
C PHE A 378 -27.15 9.41 -23.65
N LEU A 379 -27.16 8.27 -24.36
CA LEU A 379 -27.94 8.13 -25.59
C LEU A 379 -29.43 8.29 -25.32
N ARG A 380 -29.96 7.83 -24.19
CA ARG A 380 -31.37 8.07 -23.80
C ARG A 380 -31.63 9.56 -23.59
N ASP A 381 -30.79 10.24 -22.84
CA ASP A 381 -30.95 11.66 -22.54
C ASP A 381 -30.91 12.51 -23.83
N ILE A 382 -29.97 12.24 -24.73
CA ILE A 382 -29.83 13.01 -25.99
C ILE A 382 -30.97 12.66 -27.01
N ILE A 383 -31.50 11.43 -26.99
CA ILE A 383 -32.66 11.05 -27.79
C ILE A 383 -33.90 11.86 -27.33
N ASP A 384 -34.10 11.98 -25.99
CA ASP A 384 -35.20 12.75 -25.45
C ASP A 384 -35.05 14.24 -25.80
N TRP A 385 -33.83 14.79 -25.72
CA TRP A 385 -33.58 16.16 -26.14
C TRP A 385 -33.86 16.39 -27.64
N TYR A 386 -33.38 15.54 -28.57
CA TYR A 386 -33.67 15.66 -30.01
C TYR A 386 -35.18 15.53 -30.30
N HIS A 387 -35.87 14.68 -29.54
CA HIS A 387 -37.31 14.56 -29.67
C HIS A 387 -38.05 15.87 -29.36
N GLU A 388 -37.70 16.52 -28.25
CA GLU A 388 -38.33 17.77 -27.81
C GLU A 388 -37.96 18.96 -28.72
N GLU A 389 -36.72 18.99 -29.25
CA GLU A 389 -36.30 19.98 -30.26
C GLU A 389 -36.91 19.74 -31.66
N GLY A 390 -37.55 18.60 -31.88
CA GLY A 390 -38.08 18.23 -33.18
C GLY A 390 -37.05 17.82 -34.23
N GLU A 391 -35.83 17.56 -33.78
CA GLU A 391 -34.68 17.15 -34.61
C GLU A 391 -34.74 15.65 -34.93
N ARG A 392 -35.73 15.31 -35.74
CA ARG A 392 -36.12 13.91 -36.06
C ARG A 392 -34.97 13.04 -36.54
N GLN A 393 -34.09 13.58 -37.41
CA GLN A 393 -32.97 12.79 -37.91
C GLN A 393 -31.96 12.47 -36.82
N GLY A 394 -31.63 13.43 -35.95
CA GLY A 394 -30.78 13.23 -34.79
C GLY A 394 -31.33 12.19 -33.83
N GLU A 395 -32.64 12.28 -33.55
CA GLU A 395 -33.38 11.31 -32.72
C GLU A 395 -33.26 9.88 -33.28
N ILE A 396 -33.51 9.69 -34.58
CA ILE A 396 -33.44 8.39 -35.26
C ILE A 396 -32.00 7.86 -35.20
N ASP A 397 -30.99 8.67 -35.48
CA ASP A 397 -29.57 8.25 -35.51
C ASP A 397 -29.13 7.79 -34.13
N MET A 398 -29.53 8.47 -33.06
CA MET A 398 -29.19 8.08 -31.68
C MET A 398 -29.97 6.84 -31.23
N MET A 399 -31.23 6.69 -31.59
CA MET A 399 -32.00 5.47 -31.33
C MET A 399 -31.37 4.24 -32.01
N VAL A 400 -30.91 4.38 -33.26
CA VAL A 400 -30.19 3.29 -33.95
C VAL A 400 -28.90 2.92 -33.22
N ARG A 401 -28.13 3.91 -32.75
CA ARG A 401 -26.91 3.65 -31.95
C ARG A 401 -27.25 2.94 -30.64
N TYR A 402 -28.26 3.42 -29.93
CA TYR A 402 -28.70 2.80 -28.69
C TYR A 402 -29.12 1.33 -28.90
N LEU A 403 -29.92 1.03 -29.92
CA LEU A 403 -30.36 -0.33 -30.23
C LEU A 403 -29.27 -1.27 -30.75
N ASN A 404 -28.15 -0.72 -31.23
CA ASN A 404 -26.95 -1.54 -31.51
C ASN A 404 -26.29 -2.08 -30.23
N ILE A 405 -26.50 -1.42 -29.07
CA ILE A 405 -25.96 -1.80 -27.77
C ILE A 405 -27.01 -2.63 -27.01
N GLU A 406 -28.25 -2.16 -26.99
CA GLU A 406 -29.39 -2.76 -26.30
C GLU A 406 -30.47 -3.20 -27.31
N PRO A 407 -30.24 -4.25 -28.12
CA PRO A 407 -31.10 -4.62 -29.21
C PRO A 407 -32.47 -5.15 -28.76
N GLU A 408 -32.62 -5.58 -27.50
CA GLU A 408 -33.87 -6.16 -26.97
C GLU A 408 -34.78 -5.13 -26.28
N ASP A 409 -34.43 -3.82 -26.29
CA ASP A 409 -35.27 -2.77 -25.72
C ASP A 409 -36.49 -2.52 -26.62
N ALA A 410 -37.60 -3.18 -26.28
CA ALA A 410 -38.84 -3.13 -27.07
C ALA A 410 -39.47 -1.72 -27.11
N ASP A 411 -39.33 -0.94 -26.05
CA ASP A 411 -39.82 0.43 -25.97
C ASP A 411 -39.08 1.35 -26.96
N MET A 412 -37.76 1.22 -27.00
CA MET A 412 -36.93 1.98 -27.92
C MET A 412 -37.11 1.54 -29.38
N GLN A 413 -37.32 0.23 -29.63
CA GLN A 413 -37.69 -0.26 -30.97
C GLN A 413 -39.01 0.35 -31.45
N MET A 414 -40.02 0.35 -30.63
CA MET A 414 -41.33 0.94 -30.96
C MET A 414 -41.22 2.45 -31.19
N ARG A 415 -40.42 3.15 -30.36
CA ARG A 415 -40.15 4.59 -30.55
C ARG A 415 -39.44 4.87 -31.88
N LEU A 416 -38.46 4.06 -32.25
CA LEU A 416 -37.76 4.17 -33.53
C LEU A 416 -38.71 3.92 -34.72
N GLU A 417 -39.61 2.92 -34.64
CA GLU A 417 -40.58 2.68 -35.67
C GLU A 417 -41.53 3.88 -35.84
N ASN A 418 -42.04 4.43 -34.75
CA ASN A 418 -42.92 5.61 -34.78
C ASN A 418 -42.19 6.86 -35.31
N ALA A 419 -40.91 7.02 -35.04
CA ALA A 419 -40.15 8.15 -35.54
C ALA A 419 -39.82 8.06 -37.02
N LYS A 420 -39.94 6.92 -37.68
CA LYS A 420 -39.68 6.73 -39.11
C LYS A 420 -40.88 7.13 -39.98
N TYR A 421 -42.06 7.20 -39.41
CA TYR A 421 -43.32 7.57 -40.11
C TYR A 421 -43.80 8.95 -39.67
#